data_55635e2bf30542834fae8ef67f2785eb
#
_entry.id   55635e2bf30542834fae8ef67f2785eb
#
_cell.length_a   1.000
_cell.length_b   1.000
_cell.length_c   1.000
_cell.angle_alpha   90.00
_cell.angle_beta   90.00
_cell.angle_gamma   90.00
#
_symmetry.space_group_name_H-M   'P 1'
#
loop_
_entity.id
_entity.type
_entity.pdbx_description
1 polymer ?
#
loop_
_entity_poly.entity_id
_entity_poly.type
_entity_poly.pdbx_seq_one_letter_code
_entity_poly.pdbx_strand_id
1 'polypeptide(L)'
;MKIDKANIEQFIREKVEIDSLTDAQIARLLNVGTSTISHWRNKFNIRPADKFKRKFKEKYGSDALQSFDMMVKNRTTLQEIANYFGFTREYARQVYNKLYNGSYSDHLRRRRYR
;
A
#
# COMPACT_ATOMS: atom_id res chain seq x y z
N MET A 1 26.56 10.08 -8.19
CA MET A 1 25.84 11.00 -7.30
C MET A 1 25.96 10.47 -5.86
N LYS A 2 26.51 11.29 -4.98
CA LYS A 2 26.58 10.90 -3.56
C LYS A 2 25.26 11.25 -2.90
N ILE A 3 24.62 10.25 -2.32
CA ILE A 3 23.36 10.43 -1.60
C ILE A 3 23.68 10.39 -0.10
N ASP A 4 23.32 11.45 0.62
CA ASP A 4 23.50 11.51 2.06
C ASP A 4 22.61 10.49 2.76
N LYS A 5 23.03 10.10 3.97
CA LYS A 5 22.31 9.10 4.76
C LYS A 5 20.84 9.46 4.96
N ALA A 6 20.54 10.74 5.24
CA ALA A 6 19.18 11.22 5.40
C ALA A 6 18.40 11.14 4.08
N ASN A 7 19.05 11.46 2.97
CA ASN A 7 18.44 11.39 1.65
C ASN A 7 18.17 9.94 1.22
N ILE A 8 19.05 9.02 1.60
CA ILE A 8 18.85 7.59 1.32
C ILE A 8 17.61 7.09 2.06
N GLU A 9 17.46 7.42 3.33
CA GLU A 9 16.31 7.02 4.11
C GLU A 9 15.01 7.51 3.48
N GLN A 10 14.95 8.80 3.16
CA GLN A 10 13.76 9.37 2.53
C GLN A 10 13.49 8.77 1.17
N PHE A 11 14.52 8.57 0.36
CA PHE A 11 14.37 7.96 -0.97
C PHE A 11 13.78 6.56 -0.87
N ILE A 12 14.35 5.72 0.00
CA ILE A 12 13.88 4.34 0.17
C ILE A 12 12.46 4.34 0.72
N ARG A 13 12.17 5.18 1.71
CA ARG A 13 10.83 5.26 2.30
C ARG A 13 9.78 5.63 1.24
N GLU A 14 10.07 6.60 0.40
CA GLU A 14 9.17 6.99 -0.68
C GLU A 14 8.95 5.85 -1.68
N LYS A 15 10.05 5.19 -2.08
CA LYS A 15 9.95 4.09 -3.05
C LYS A 15 9.18 2.91 -2.50
N VAL A 16 9.32 2.61 -1.22
CA VAL A 16 8.59 1.51 -0.59
C VAL A 16 7.14 1.89 -0.30
N GLU A 17 6.91 3.03 0.34
CA GLU A 17 5.59 3.39 0.87
C GLU A 17 4.68 4.00 -0.19
N ILE A 18 5.24 4.81 -1.09
CA ILE A 18 4.44 5.51 -2.11
C ILE A 18 4.41 4.72 -3.41
N ASP A 19 5.57 4.33 -3.92
CA ASP A 19 5.68 3.64 -5.20
C ASP A 19 5.54 2.12 -5.10
N SER A 20 5.57 1.58 -3.89
CA SER A 20 5.44 0.15 -3.60
C SER A 20 6.47 -0.71 -4.35
N LEU A 21 7.70 -0.22 -4.46
CA LEU A 21 8.78 -0.94 -5.14
C LEU A 21 9.39 -2.00 -4.22
N THR A 22 9.83 -3.10 -4.83
CA THR A 22 10.56 -4.15 -4.11
C THR A 22 12.00 -3.73 -3.89
N ASP A 23 12.70 -4.44 -2.99
CA ASP A 23 14.12 -4.20 -2.74
C ASP A 23 14.93 -4.31 -4.03
N ALA A 24 14.61 -5.29 -4.89
CA ALA A 24 15.31 -5.50 -6.15
C ALA A 24 15.10 -4.32 -7.10
N GLN A 25 13.89 -3.76 -7.15
CA GLN A 25 13.60 -2.62 -8.01
C GLN A 25 14.33 -1.36 -7.54
N ILE A 26 14.36 -1.14 -6.22
CA ILE A 26 15.09 0.00 -5.65
C ILE A 26 16.58 -0.15 -5.89
N ALA A 27 17.10 -1.38 -5.72
CA ALA A 27 18.51 -1.67 -5.95
C ALA A 27 18.94 -1.32 -7.36
N ARG A 28 18.09 -1.59 -8.36
CA ARG A 28 18.37 -1.22 -9.74
C ARG A 28 18.46 0.29 -9.93
N LEU A 29 17.56 1.02 -9.29
CA LEU A 29 17.56 2.48 -9.39
C LEU A 29 18.81 3.11 -8.82
N LEU A 30 19.34 2.54 -7.74
CA LEU A 30 20.54 3.05 -7.06
C LEU A 30 21.82 2.36 -7.52
N ASN A 31 21.70 1.34 -8.37
CA ASN A 31 22.82 0.56 -8.87
C ASN A 31 23.63 -0.09 -7.73
N VAL A 32 22.93 -0.71 -6.80
CA VAL A 32 23.52 -1.42 -5.66
C VAL A 32 22.90 -2.81 -5.57
N GLY A 33 23.41 -3.64 -4.66
CA GLY A 33 22.87 -4.98 -4.44
C GLY A 33 21.56 -4.95 -3.70
N THR A 34 20.71 -5.96 -3.94
CA THR A 34 19.42 -6.09 -3.26
C THR A 34 19.59 -6.19 -1.75
N SER A 35 20.62 -6.92 -1.28
CA SER A 35 20.91 -7.05 0.14
C SER A 35 21.24 -5.72 0.80
N THR A 36 21.84 -4.79 0.06
CA THR A 36 22.13 -3.45 0.55
C THR A 36 20.83 -2.70 0.86
N ILE A 37 19.85 -2.81 -0.02
CA ILE A 37 18.54 -2.18 0.19
C ILE A 37 17.83 -2.79 1.41
N SER A 38 17.84 -4.12 1.53
CA SER A 38 17.29 -4.80 2.69
C SER A 38 17.93 -4.32 3.98
N HIS A 39 19.25 -4.19 3.98
CA HIS A 39 20.01 -3.73 5.15
C HIS A 39 19.58 -2.30 5.54
N TRP A 40 19.53 -1.40 4.57
CA TRP A 40 19.12 -0.02 4.82
C TRP A 40 17.68 0.05 5.31
N ARG A 41 16.78 -0.73 4.70
CA ARG A 41 15.38 -0.76 5.10
C ARG A 41 15.24 -1.18 6.56
N ASN A 42 15.95 -2.23 6.96
CA ASN A 42 15.94 -2.71 8.35
C ASN A 42 16.54 -1.66 9.30
N LYS A 43 17.60 -1.02 8.87
CA LYS A 43 18.27 0.02 9.69
C LYS A 43 17.35 1.21 9.96
N PHE A 44 16.53 1.56 8.98
CA PHE A 44 15.61 2.70 9.09
C PHE A 44 14.20 2.28 9.54
N ASN A 45 14.01 1.03 9.90
CA ASN A 45 12.72 0.49 10.33
C ASN A 45 11.62 0.67 9.27
N ILE A 46 11.97 0.50 8.01
CA ILE A 46 11.03 0.58 6.90
C ILE A 46 10.58 -0.84 6.54
N ARG A 47 9.27 -1.09 6.56
CA ARG A 47 8.73 -2.39 6.18
C ARG A 47 8.85 -2.59 4.67
N PRO A 48 8.97 -3.85 4.21
CA PRO A 48 9.02 -4.11 2.77
C PRO A 48 7.71 -3.72 2.11
N ALA A 49 7.78 -3.46 0.79
CA ALA A 49 6.60 -3.11 0.02
C ALA A 49 5.56 -4.22 0.10
N ASP A 50 4.30 -3.84 0.28
CA ASP A 50 3.21 -4.78 0.32
C ASP A 50 2.94 -5.31 -1.09
N LYS A 51 3.14 -6.60 -1.27
CA LYS A 51 2.95 -7.26 -2.56
C LYS A 51 1.51 -7.12 -3.06
N PHE A 52 0.55 -7.23 -2.16
CA PHE A 52 -0.86 -7.09 -2.52
C PHE A 52 -1.17 -5.67 -3.02
N LYS A 53 -0.69 -4.66 -2.31
CA LYS A 53 -0.90 -3.26 -2.71
C LYS A 53 -0.31 -2.98 -4.09
N ARG A 54 0.89 -3.49 -4.34
CA ARG A 54 1.54 -3.30 -5.63
C ARG A 54 0.72 -3.93 -6.76
N LYS A 55 0.27 -5.18 -6.58
CA LYS A 55 -0.52 -5.87 -7.59
C LYS A 55 -1.87 -5.20 -7.80
N PHE A 56 -2.48 -4.71 -6.74
CA PHE A 56 -3.75 -4.01 -6.82
C PHE A 56 -3.62 -2.74 -7.67
N LYS A 57 -2.55 -1.97 -7.44
CA LYS A 57 -2.30 -0.76 -8.22
C LYS A 57 -2.02 -1.08 -9.69
N GLU A 58 -1.30 -2.16 -9.96
CA GLU A 58 -1.02 -2.57 -11.34
C GLU A 58 -2.29 -2.93 -12.09
N LYS A 59 -3.24 -3.57 -11.41
CA LYS A 59 -4.46 -4.05 -12.04
C LYS A 59 -5.53 -2.97 -12.16
N TYR A 60 -5.67 -2.11 -11.17
CA TYR A 60 -6.78 -1.15 -11.09
C TYR A 60 -6.35 0.31 -11.21
N GLY A 61 -5.06 0.57 -11.37
CA GLY A 61 -4.54 1.92 -11.56
C GLY A 61 -3.76 2.44 -10.36
N SER A 62 -2.92 3.44 -10.62
CA SER A 62 -2.07 4.01 -9.58
C SER A 62 -2.86 4.69 -8.45
N ASP A 63 -4.08 5.17 -8.75
CA ASP A 63 -4.93 5.85 -7.78
C ASP A 63 -5.89 4.90 -7.07
N ALA A 64 -5.84 3.60 -7.38
CA ALA A 64 -6.82 2.63 -6.88
C ALA A 64 -6.87 2.56 -5.36
N LEU A 65 -5.71 2.55 -4.71
CA LEU A 65 -5.67 2.48 -3.24
C LEU A 65 -6.23 3.74 -2.59
N GLN A 66 -5.95 4.90 -3.18
CA GLN A 66 -6.50 6.17 -2.70
C GLN A 66 -8.01 6.20 -2.87
N SER A 67 -8.50 5.75 -4.01
CA SER A 67 -9.94 5.68 -4.27
C SER A 67 -10.64 4.74 -3.30
N PHE A 68 -10.05 3.58 -3.04
CA PHE A 68 -10.59 2.62 -2.09
C PHE A 68 -10.65 3.23 -0.67
N ASP A 69 -9.57 3.85 -0.24
CA ASP A 69 -9.49 4.48 1.08
C ASP A 69 -10.53 5.58 1.23
N MET A 70 -10.72 6.41 0.21
CA MET A 70 -11.70 7.48 0.22
C MET A 70 -13.12 6.92 0.35
N MET A 71 -13.42 5.84 -0.37
CA MET A 71 -14.72 5.18 -0.25
C MET A 71 -14.96 4.62 1.13
N VAL A 72 -13.92 4.03 1.74
CA VAL A 72 -14.00 3.51 3.10
C VAL A 72 -14.29 4.65 4.09
N LYS A 73 -13.59 5.76 3.96
CA LYS A 73 -13.80 6.93 4.82
C LYS A 73 -15.19 7.53 4.66
N ASN A 74 -15.73 7.46 3.46
CA ASN A 74 -17.08 7.95 3.17
C ASN A 74 -18.16 6.93 3.51
N ARG A 75 -17.79 5.78 4.07
CA ARG A 75 -18.71 4.72 4.48
C ARG A 75 -19.52 4.15 3.32
N THR A 76 -18.90 4.11 2.14
CA THR A 76 -19.49 3.50 0.95
C THR A 76 -19.69 2.01 1.20
N THR A 77 -20.79 1.44 0.72
CA THR A 77 -21.04 0.00 0.91
C THR A 77 -20.05 -0.84 0.10
N LEU A 78 -19.84 -2.08 0.55
CA LEU A 78 -18.97 -3.00 -0.18
C LEU A 78 -19.47 -3.22 -1.60
N GLN A 79 -20.79 -3.29 -1.80
CA GLN A 79 -21.36 -3.47 -3.12
C GLN A 79 -21.06 -2.28 -4.04
N GLU A 80 -21.15 -1.07 -3.51
CA GLU A 80 -20.83 0.13 -4.28
C GLU A 80 -19.34 0.20 -4.63
N ILE A 81 -18.49 -0.16 -3.68
CA ILE A 81 -17.04 -0.24 -3.94
C ILE A 81 -16.75 -1.27 -5.03
N ALA A 82 -17.37 -2.44 -4.93
CA ALA A 82 -17.20 -3.50 -5.93
C ALA A 82 -17.65 -3.03 -7.31
N ASN A 83 -18.79 -2.32 -7.38
CA ASN A 83 -19.29 -1.79 -8.64
C ASN A 83 -18.34 -0.79 -9.27
N TYR A 84 -17.74 0.08 -8.45
CA TYR A 84 -16.80 1.07 -8.93
C TYR A 84 -15.57 0.43 -9.58
N PHE A 85 -15.01 -0.60 -8.94
CA PHE A 85 -13.81 -1.26 -9.44
C PHE A 85 -14.09 -2.37 -10.46
N GLY A 86 -15.34 -2.83 -10.55
CA GLY A 86 -15.69 -3.91 -11.45
C GLY A 86 -15.38 -5.29 -10.91
N PHE A 87 -15.35 -5.47 -9.61
CA PHE A 87 -15.15 -6.79 -9.00
C PHE A 87 -16.34 -7.14 -8.10
N THR A 88 -16.29 -8.33 -7.46
CA THR A 88 -17.39 -8.81 -6.63
C THR A 88 -17.38 -8.17 -5.25
N ARG A 89 -18.55 -8.15 -4.61
CA ARG A 89 -18.68 -7.70 -3.23
C ARG A 89 -17.76 -8.50 -2.29
N GLU A 90 -17.68 -9.80 -2.49
CA GLU A 90 -16.82 -10.66 -1.68
C GLU A 90 -15.35 -10.26 -1.83
N TYR A 91 -14.93 -9.95 -3.05
CA TYR A 91 -13.57 -9.49 -3.27
C TYR A 91 -13.32 -8.13 -2.59
N ALA A 92 -14.30 -7.24 -2.62
CA ALA A 92 -14.19 -5.95 -1.91
C ALA A 92 -13.96 -6.18 -0.41
N ARG A 93 -14.66 -7.15 0.17
CA ARG A 93 -14.49 -7.51 1.57
C ARG A 93 -13.08 -8.03 1.84
N GLN A 94 -12.58 -8.90 0.97
CA GLN A 94 -11.22 -9.43 1.08
C GLN A 94 -10.16 -8.34 0.95
N VAL A 95 -10.36 -7.40 0.03
CA VAL A 95 -9.45 -6.27 -0.14
C VAL A 95 -9.41 -5.43 1.13
N TYR A 96 -10.55 -5.13 1.70
CA TYR A 96 -10.61 -4.38 2.95
C TYR A 96 -9.86 -5.10 4.06
N ASN A 97 -10.09 -6.40 4.22
CA ASN A 97 -9.40 -7.18 5.25
C ASN A 97 -7.89 -7.14 5.10
N LYS A 98 -7.40 -7.19 3.88
CA LYS A 98 -5.96 -7.14 3.60
C LYS A 98 -5.34 -5.77 3.84
N LEU A 99 -6.09 -4.71 3.55
CA LEU A 99 -5.57 -3.35 3.68
C LEU A 99 -5.66 -2.82 5.12
N TYR A 100 -6.69 -3.22 5.85
CA TYR A 100 -7.00 -2.60 7.15
C TYR A 100 -6.98 -3.57 8.32
N ASN A 101 -6.74 -4.86 8.06
CA ASN A 101 -6.62 -5.87 9.12
C ASN A 101 -7.86 -5.97 9.98
N GLY A 102 -9.06 -5.91 9.40
CA GLY A 102 -10.29 -5.99 10.17
C GLY A 102 -11.51 -6.16 9.30
N SER A 103 -12.66 -6.19 9.95
CA SER A 103 -13.95 -6.35 9.26
C SER A 103 -14.52 -4.98 8.91
N TYR A 104 -15.05 -4.85 7.70
CA TYR A 104 -15.70 -3.61 7.27
C TYR A 104 -16.96 -3.32 8.10
N SER A 105 -17.67 -4.38 8.51
CA SER A 105 -18.82 -4.22 9.40
C SER A 105 -18.42 -3.58 10.72
N ASP A 106 -17.29 -3.99 11.29
CA ASP A 106 -16.76 -3.41 12.51
C ASP A 106 -16.37 -1.95 12.32
N HIS A 107 -15.77 -1.63 11.17
CA HIS A 107 -15.41 -0.25 10.83
C HIS A 107 -16.64 0.64 10.81
N LEU A 108 -17.73 0.22 10.18
CA LEU A 108 -18.97 0.97 10.11
C LEU A 108 -19.60 1.11 11.50
N ARG A 109 -19.53 0.05 12.30
CA ARG A 109 -20.10 0.03 13.64
C ARG A 109 -19.38 0.99 14.58
N ARG A 110 -18.04 1.03 14.52
CA ARG A 110 -17.25 1.92 15.37
C ARG A 110 -17.62 3.38 15.21
N ARG A 111 -17.96 3.81 14.00
CA ARG A 111 -18.31 5.19 13.75
C ARG A 111 -19.67 5.58 14.29
N ARG A 112 -20.52 4.59 14.60
CA ARG A 112 -21.84 4.85 15.15
C ARG A 112 -21.80 5.30 16.61
N TYR A 113 -20.77 4.96 17.35
CA TYR A 113 -20.69 5.18 18.79
C TYR A 113 -19.90 6.43 19.17
N ARG A 114 -19.87 7.36 18.30
CA ARG A 114 -19.27 8.64 18.61
C ARG A 114 -20.28 9.66 19.02
#